data_df775638f38adad8981dca9de5be8a2c
#
_entry.id   df775638f38adad8981dca9de5be8a2c
#
_cell.length_a   1.000
_cell.length_b   1.000
_cell.length_c   1.000
_cell.angle_alpha   90.00
_cell.angle_beta   90.00
_cell.angle_gamma   90.00
#
_symmetry.space_group_name_H-M   'P 1'
#
loop_
_entity.id
_entity.type
_entity.pdbx_description
1 polymer ?
#
loop_
_entity_poly.entity_id
_entity_poly.type
_entity_poly.pdbx_seq_one_letter_code
_entity_poly.pdbx_strand_id
1 'polypeptide(L)'
;MAAAFALLSCKASKEEHIEALSEEQLALLREGDFVLRLGYGLVSYTLEMQGGSVGVSHIGVLVKDSADFEVIHSISGSMAELDGVQKVSLKDFLYEARPNSFIAVRLKNSNEKLIVNEANRLLAARIPFDLSFDLKDTTKLFCSEFIDFILRKTHNMTVFVPEEEAFPFSAFLDASKFEILVDKRQR
;
A
#
# COMPACT_ATOMS: atom_id res chain seq x y z
N MET A 1 37.57 29.76 -32.39
CA MET A 1 36.12 29.73 -32.21
C MET A 1 35.74 28.42 -31.53
N ALA A 2 35.50 28.43 -30.24
CA ALA A 2 35.11 27.27 -29.45
C ALA A 2 33.60 27.30 -29.24
N ALA A 3 32.90 26.31 -29.80
CA ALA A 3 31.46 26.16 -29.62
C ALA A 3 31.18 25.48 -28.29
N ALA A 4 30.57 26.21 -27.34
CA ALA A 4 30.09 25.66 -26.08
C ALA A 4 28.78 24.92 -26.32
N PHE A 5 28.80 23.59 -26.19
CA PHE A 5 27.62 22.76 -26.12
C PHE A 5 27.01 22.91 -24.74
N ALA A 6 25.92 23.66 -24.65
CA ALA A 6 25.09 23.71 -23.45
C ALA A 6 24.31 22.40 -23.37
N LEU A 7 24.70 21.53 -22.44
CA LEU A 7 23.89 20.38 -22.03
C LEU A 7 22.69 20.89 -21.24
N LEU A 8 21.54 21.06 -21.89
CA LEU A 8 20.26 21.18 -21.21
C LEU A 8 19.96 19.82 -20.56
N SER A 9 20.27 19.71 -19.28
CA SER A 9 19.78 18.65 -18.43
C SER A 9 18.26 18.88 -18.26
N CYS A 10 17.47 18.12 -19.01
CA CYS A 10 16.04 17.97 -18.75
C CYS A 10 15.90 17.21 -17.42
N LYS A 11 15.90 17.94 -16.29
CA LYS A 11 15.27 17.46 -15.07
C LYS A 11 13.77 17.51 -15.36
N ALA A 12 13.20 16.37 -15.79
CA ALA A 12 11.77 16.17 -15.73
C ALA A 12 11.37 16.40 -14.28
N SER A 13 10.62 17.45 -14.04
CA SER A 13 10.14 17.80 -12.71
C SER A 13 9.19 16.69 -12.24
N LYS A 14 9.56 16.03 -11.16
CA LYS A 14 8.75 15.03 -10.45
C LYS A 14 7.48 15.66 -9.83
N GLU A 15 7.25 16.95 -10.07
CA GLU A 15 6.19 17.75 -9.45
C GLU A 15 4.81 17.63 -10.10
N GLU A 16 4.66 16.93 -11.23
CA GLU A 16 3.42 17.02 -12.03
C GLU A 16 2.36 15.93 -11.76
N HIS A 17 2.63 14.92 -10.92
CA HIS A 17 1.64 13.84 -10.69
C HIS A 17 1.57 13.41 -9.22
N ILE A 18 1.08 14.30 -8.34
CA ILE A 18 0.61 13.83 -7.03
C ILE A 18 -0.80 13.26 -7.25
N GLU A 19 -0.98 11.98 -6.95
CA GLU A 19 -2.31 11.37 -6.88
C GLU A 19 -3.10 12.04 -5.76
N ALA A 20 -3.87 13.07 -6.08
CA ALA A 20 -4.63 13.82 -5.09
C ALA A 20 -6.05 13.25 -4.95
N LEU A 21 -6.52 13.15 -3.71
CA LEU A 21 -7.92 12.84 -3.40
C LEU A 21 -8.72 14.13 -3.27
N SER A 22 -9.95 14.14 -3.80
CA SER A 22 -10.88 15.24 -3.56
C SER A 22 -11.35 15.25 -2.10
N GLU A 23 -11.86 16.37 -1.62
CA GLU A 23 -12.45 16.48 -0.27
C GLU A 23 -13.55 15.43 -0.06
N GLU A 24 -14.37 15.20 -1.09
CA GLU A 24 -15.43 14.18 -1.06
C GLU A 24 -14.85 12.77 -0.90
N GLN A 25 -13.76 12.44 -1.62
CA GLN A 25 -13.07 11.16 -1.49
C GLN A 25 -12.43 10.99 -0.11
N LEU A 26 -11.79 12.05 0.42
CA LEU A 26 -11.23 12.05 1.76
C LEU A 26 -12.30 11.84 2.84
N ALA A 27 -13.49 12.42 2.65
CA ALA A 27 -14.61 12.27 3.59
C ALA A 27 -15.18 10.84 3.66
N LEU A 28 -14.94 10.00 2.65
CA LEU A 28 -15.31 8.58 2.67
C LEU A 28 -14.39 7.73 3.55
N LEU A 29 -13.15 8.18 3.76
CA LEU A 29 -12.11 7.42 4.44
C LEU A 29 -12.25 7.49 5.96
N ARG A 30 -11.87 6.41 6.62
CA ARG A 30 -11.73 6.33 8.08
C ARG A 30 -10.60 5.40 8.50
N GLU A 31 -10.21 5.44 9.77
CA GLU A 31 -9.24 4.50 10.32
C GLU A 31 -9.67 3.06 10.09
N GLY A 32 -8.71 2.18 9.86
CA GLY A 32 -8.94 0.78 9.58
C GLY A 32 -9.28 0.46 8.13
N ASP A 33 -9.45 1.47 7.27
CA ASP A 33 -9.53 1.26 5.82
C ASP A 33 -8.18 0.81 5.28
N PHE A 34 -8.20 0.03 4.20
CA PHE A 34 -7.01 -0.36 3.47
C PHE A 34 -6.85 0.51 2.23
N VAL A 35 -5.62 0.99 2.02
CA VAL A 35 -5.27 1.82 0.88
C VAL A 35 -4.25 1.10 0.01
N LEU A 36 -4.51 1.05 -1.29
CA LEU A 36 -3.68 0.36 -2.27
C LEU A 36 -3.20 1.36 -3.32
N ARG A 37 -2.02 1.09 -3.86
CA ARG A 37 -1.42 1.87 -4.95
C ARG A 37 -0.57 1.00 -5.86
N LEU A 38 -0.33 1.43 -7.09
CA LEU A 38 0.75 0.92 -7.92
C LEU A 38 1.99 1.79 -7.65
N GLY A 39 3.05 1.18 -7.15
CA GLY A 39 4.31 1.87 -6.88
C GLY A 39 5.24 1.92 -8.09
N TYR A 40 6.38 2.60 -7.90
CA TYR A 40 7.53 2.56 -8.79
C TYR A 40 8.55 1.56 -8.22
N GLY A 41 9.16 0.75 -9.05
CA GLY A 41 10.21 -0.15 -8.62
C GLY A 41 10.07 -1.57 -9.17
N LEU A 42 11.10 -2.38 -8.93
CA LEU A 42 11.23 -3.71 -9.53
C LEU A 42 10.10 -4.65 -9.12
N VAL A 43 9.70 -4.64 -7.84
CA VAL A 43 8.60 -5.49 -7.34
C VAL A 43 7.29 -5.14 -8.05
N SER A 44 6.97 -3.84 -8.15
CA SER A 44 5.76 -3.39 -8.86
C SER A 44 5.77 -3.80 -10.32
N TYR A 45 6.92 -3.64 -10.99
CA TYR A 45 7.09 -4.05 -12.39
C TYR A 45 6.92 -5.57 -12.58
N THR A 46 7.51 -6.36 -11.68
CA THR A 46 7.41 -7.83 -11.73
C THR A 46 5.97 -8.29 -11.56
N LEU A 47 5.22 -7.69 -10.63
CA LEU A 47 3.81 -8.00 -10.39
C LEU A 47 2.92 -7.66 -11.60
N GLU A 48 3.18 -6.51 -12.25
CA GLU A 48 2.48 -6.16 -13.50
C GLU A 48 2.75 -7.18 -14.61
N MET A 49 4.00 -7.60 -14.78
CA MET A 49 4.40 -8.58 -15.81
C MET A 49 3.76 -9.96 -15.59
N GLN A 50 3.54 -10.34 -14.34
CA GLN A 50 2.92 -11.62 -13.99
C GLN A 50 1.38 -11.61 -14.06
N GLY A 51 0.77 -10.45 -14.37
CA GLY A 51 -0.69 -10.32 -14.47
C GLY A 51 -1.43 -10.37 -13.13
N GLY A 52 -0.72 -10.46 -12.00
CA GLY A 52 -1.31 -10.53 -10.65
C GLY A 52 -1.67 -9.18 -10.04
N SER A 53 -1.29 -8.08 -10.67
CA SER A 53 -1.34 -6.79 -9.99
C SER A 53 -2.66 -6.06 -10.11
N VAL A 54 -3.71 -6.55 -10.63
CA VAL A 54 -5.00 -5.82 -10.75
C VAL A 54 -4.87 -4.25 -10.75
N GLY A 55 -3.72 -3.73 -11.21
CA GLY A 55 -3.41 -2.30 -11.24
C GLY A 55 -2.88 -1.71 -9.93
N VAL A 56 -2.47 -2.55 -8.97
CA VAL A 56 -1.84 -2.15 -7.70
C VAL A 56 -0.73 -3.14 -7.31
N SER A 57 0.22 -2.69 -6.52
CA SER A 57 1.37 -3.51 -6.09
C SER A 57 1.76 -3.29 -4.63
N HIS A 58 1.03 -2.46 -3.91
CA HIS A 58 1.33 -2.10 -2.54
C HIS A 58 0.06 -1.78 -1.77
N ILE A 59 0.06 -2.07 -0.47
CA ILE A 59 -1.09 -1.89 0.41
C ILE A 59 -0.66 -1.47 1.82
N GLY A 60 -1.49 -0.68 2.49
CA GLY A 60 -1.34 -0.29 3.89
C GLY A 60 -2.66 -0.11 4.60
N VAL A 61 -2.60 0.11 5.91
CA VAL A 61 -3.74 0.41 6.79
C VAL A 61 -3.79 1.89 7.06
N LEU A 62 -4.95 2.49 6.86
CA LEU A 62 -5.19 3.88 7.19
C LEU A 62 -5.38 4.04 8.70
N VAL A 63 -4.64 4.94 9.31
CA VAL A 63 -4.77 5.32 10.70
C VAL A 63 -4.91 6.83 10.80
N LYS A 64 -5.36 7.33 11.94
CA LYS A 64 -5.54 8.77 12.16
C LYS A 64 -4.60 9.24 13.26
N ASP A 65 -3.81 10.26 12.97
CA ASP A 65 -3.04 10.99 13.96
C ASP A 65 -3.56 12.43 14.01
N SER A 66 -4.19 12.77 15.14
CA SER A 66 -4.85 14.07 15.34
C SER A 66 -5.91 14.37 14.25
N ALA A 67 -5.61 15.23 13.29
CA ALA A 67 -6.52 15.64 12.21
C ALA A 67 -6.26 14.92 10.89
N ASP A 68 -5.04 14.40 10.67
CA ASP A 68 -4.58 13.91 9.40
C ASP A 68 -4.57 12.37 9.33
N PHE A 69 -4.68 11.84 8.12
CA PHE A 69 -4.52 10.42 7.87
C PHE A 69 -3.06 10.06 7.64
N GLU A 70 -2.67 8.95 8.25
CA GLU A 70 -1.39 8.27 8.05
C GLU A 70 -1.63 6.85 7.57
N VAL A 71 -0.62 6.23 6.98
CA VAL A 71 -0.66 4.86 6.47
C VAL A 71 0.42 4.04 7.16
N ILE A 72 0.04 2.94 7.82
CA ILE A 72 0.98 1.93 8.30
C ILE A 72 1.07 0.85 7.23
N HIS A 73 2.30 0.57 6.79
CA HIS A 73 2.58 -0.40 5.73
C HIS A 73 3.92 -1.09 5.96
N SER A 74 4.18 -2.21 5.29
CA SER A 74 5.49 -2.84 5.28
C SER A 74 6.14 -2.64 3.92
N ILE A 75 7.35 -2.09 3.88
CA ILE A 75 8.11 -1.78 2.67
C ILE A 75 9.60 -2.09 2.86
N SER A 76 10.26 -2.48 1.77
CA SER A 76 11.70 -2.77 1.79
C SER A 76 12.54 -1.51 1.92
N GLY A 77 13.58 -1.55 2.73
CA GLY A 77 14.60 -0.49 2.85
C GLY A 77 15.36 -0.19 1.56
N SER A 78 15.27 -1.04 0.54
CA SER A 78 15.75 -0.72 -0.81
C SER A 78 14.86 0.30 -1.54
N MET A 79 13.67 0.55 -1.05
CA MET A 79 12.67 1.46 -1.64
C MET A 79 12.26 2.59 -0.70
N ALA A 80 12.66 2.53 0.57
CA ALA A 80 12.35 3.51 1.60
C ALA A 80 13.55 3.73 2.52
N GLU A 81 13.54 4.83 3.28
CA GLU A 81 14.59 5.15 4.24
C GLU A 81 14.67 4.11 5.38
N LEU A 82 13.52 3.57 5.77
CA LEU A 82 13.41 2.54 6.80
C LEU A 82 12.97 1.22 6.18
N ASP A 83 13.40 0.08 6.75
CA ASP A 83 13.00 -1.25 6.35
C ASP A 83 11.86 -1.78 7.23
N GLY A 84 10.89 -2.44 6.61
CA GLY A 84 9.80 -3.13 7.31
C GLY A 84 8.56 -2.28 7.57
N VAL A 85 7.91 -2.58 8.71
CA VAL A 85 6.66 -1.90 9.09
C VAL A 85 6.95 -0.49 9.54
N GLN A 86 6.40 0.48 8.84
CA GLN A 86 6.58 1.91 9.08
C GLN A 86 5.28 2.69 8.87
N LYS A 87 5.29 3.95 9.28
CA LYS A 87 4.16 4.87 9.18
C LYS A 87 4.58 6.10 8.37
N VAL A 88 3.77 6.46 7.38
CA VAL A 88 3.97 7.66 6.54
C VAL A 88 2.67 8.46 6.46
N SER A 89 2.73 9.73 6.08
CA SER A 89 1.51 10.48 5.81
C SER A 89 0.74 9.89 4.62
N LEU A 90 -0.59 10.00 4.58
CA LEU A 90 -1.36 9.62 3.40
C LEU A 90 -0.89 10.36 2.16
N LYS A 91 -0.45 11.61 2.32
CA LYS A 91 0.11 12.43 1.24
C LYS A 91 1.39 11.81 0.67
N ASP A 92 2.31 11.35 1.51
CA ASP A 92 3.55 10.70 1.05
C ASP A 92 3.26 9.35 0.42
N PHE A 93 2.31 8.60 0.98
CA PHE A 93 1.85 7.35 0.38
C PHE A 93 1.29 7.57 -1.04
N LEU A 94 0.50 8.63 -1.25
CA LEU A 94 -0.05 9.00 -2.55
C LEU A 94 1.02 9.56 -3.51
N TYR A 95 2.01 10.29 -2.99
CA TYR A 95 3.12 10.82 -3.80
C TYR A 95 3.95 9.74 -4.48
N GLU A 96 4.07 8.58 -3.85
CA GLU A 96 4.75 7.41 -4.40
C GLU A 96 3.85 6.53 -5.27
N ALA A 97 2.57 6.87 -5.45
CA ALA A 97 1.66 6.17 -6.34
C ALA A 97 1.89 6.58 -7.80
N ARG A 98 1.80 5.62 -8.71
CA ARG A 98 1.65 5.95 -10.14
C ARG A 98 0.28 6.61 -10.36
N PRO A 99 0.16 7.53 -11.33
CA PRO A 99 -1.10 8.17 -11.65
C PRO A 99 -2.22 7.15 -11.89
N ASN A 100 -3.41 7.46 -11.41
CA ASN A 100 -4.61 6.63 -11.59
C ASN A 100 -4.43 5.18 -11.10
N SER A 101 -3.82 4.99 -9.95
CA SER A 101 -3.60 3.66 -9.39
C SER A 101 -4.09 3.49 -7.95
N PHE A 102 -4.62 4.54 -7.34
CA PHE A 102 -5.06 4.50 -5.96
C PHE A 102 -6.44 3.83 -5.81
N ILE A 103 -6.55 2.97 -4.81
CA ILE A 103 -7.80 2.35 -4.38
C ILE A 103 -7.88 2.47 -2.86
N ALA A 104 -9.08 2.75 -2.34
CA ALA A 104 -9.37 2.59 -0.93
C ALA A 104 -10.53 1.59 -0.76
N VAL A 105 -10.35 0.64 0.16
CA VAL A 105 -11.35 -0.39 0.46
C VAL A 105 -11.56 -0.52 1.96
N ARG A 106 -12.75 -0.94 2.35
CA ARG A 106 -13.14 -1.20 3.73
C ARG A 106 -13.60 -2.63 3.89
N LEU A 107 -13.10 -3.31 4.91
CA LEU A 107 -13.60 -4.62 5.28
C LEU A 107 -15.04 -4.49 5.80
N LYS A 108 -15.98 -5.22 5.21
CA LYS A 108 -17.38 -5.24 5.64
C LYS A 108 -17.52 -5.89 7.02
N ASN A 109 -18.40 -5.35 7.84
CA ASN A 109 -18.67 -5.86 9.20
C ASN A 109 -17.41 -5.93 10.09
N SER A 110 -16.43 -5.05 9.83
CA SER A 110 -15.19 -5.01 10.58
C SER A 110 -15.33 -4.27 11.92
N ASN A 111 -14.40 -4.60 12.83
CA ASN A 111 -14.08 -3.76 13.97
C ASN A 111 -12.76 -3.02 13.66
N GLU A 112 -12.86 -1.79 13.19
CA GLU A 112 -11.75 -0.97 12.75
C GLU A 112 -10.71 -0.77 13.85
N LYS A 113 -11.15 -0.64 15.11
CA LYS A 113 -10.25 -0.48 16.26
C LYS A 113 -9.31 -1.66 16.43
N LEU A 114 -9.78 -2.88 16.16
CA LEU A 114 -8.91 -4.06 16.23
C LEU A 114 -7.84 -4.02 15.14
N ILE A 115 -8.22 -3.62 13.92
CA ILE A 115 -7.28 -3.48 12.79
C ILE A 115 -6.20 -2.44 13.13
N VAL A 116 -6.62 -1.25 13.56
CA VAL A 116 -5.71 -0.14 13.93
C VAL A 116 -4.79 -0.53 15.08
N ASN A 117 -5.32 -1.17 16.13
CA ASN A 117 -4.52 -1.60 17.26
C ASN A 117 -3.45 -2.62 16.85
N GLU A 118 -3.81 -3.59 16.02
CA GLU A 118 -2.84 -4.60 15.57
C GLU A 118 -1.79 -4.00 14.62
N ALA A 119 -2.19 -3.11 13.73
CA ALA A 119 -1.25 -2.37 12.87
C ALA A 119 -0.23 -1.57 13.71
N ASN A 120 -0.69 -0.84 14.74
CA ASN A 120 0.17 -0.10 15.65
C ASN A 120 1.08 -1.02 16.49
N ARG A 121 0.59 -2.19 16.89
CA ARG A 121 1.41 -3.19 17.59
C ARG A 121 2.58 -3.68 16.73
N LEU A 122 2.31 -3.98 15.44
CA LEU A 122 3.33 -4.41 14.49
C LEU A 122 4.33 -3.29 14.18
N LEU A 123 3.85 -2.05 14.07
CA LEU A 123 4.70 -0.86 13.92
C LEU A 123 5.64 -0.70 15.12
N ALA A 124 5.11 -0.78 16.35
CA ALA A 124 5.92 -0.70 17.57
C ALA A 124 6.93 -1.83 17.70
N ALA A 125 6.61 -3.02 17.20
CA ALA A 125 7.50 -4.17 17.15
C ALA A 125 8.59 -4.05 16.06
N ARG A 126 8.51 -3.06 15.16
CA ARG A 126 9.47 -2.83 14.06
C ARG A 126 9.73 -4.10 13.23
N ILE A 127 8.62 -4.78 12.85
CA ILE A 127 8.71 -6.01 12.06
C ILE A 127 9.44 -5.72 10.73
N PRO A 128 10.54 -6.45 10.41
CA PRO A 128 11.30 -6.24 9.19
C PRO A 128 10.50 -6.61 7.94
N PHE A 129 10.92 -6.11 6.77
CA PHE A 129 10.35 -6.53 5.49
C PHE A 129 10.85 -7.93 5.11
N ASP A 130 9.96 -8.79 4.64
CA ASP A 130 10.33 -10.09 4.09
C ASP A 130 10.69 -9.98 2.60
N LEU A 131 11.99 -10.00 2.29
CA LEU A 131 12.51 -10.02 0.92
C LEU A 131 12.46 -11.42 0.29
N SER A 132 12.29 -12.46 1.10
CA SER A 132 12.21 -13.83 0.62
C SER A 132 10.79 -14.22 0.19
N PHE A 133 9.80 -13.44 0.59
CA PHE A 133 8.37 -13.71 0.36
C PHE A 133 7.95 -15.09 0.87
N ASP A 134 8.51 -15.52 2.01
CA ASP A 134 8.22 -16.82 2.62
C ASP A 134 7.07 -16.69 3.64
N LEU A 135 5.86 -17.04 3.22
CA LEU A 135 4.66 -17.04 4.07
C LEU A 135 4.75 -17.90 5.35
N LYS A 136 5.82 -18.69 5.51
CA LYS A 136 6.08 -19.50 6.72
C LYS A 136 6.91 -18.75 7.75
N ASP A 137 7.67 -17.73 7.34
CA ASP A 137 8.46 -16.89 8.24
C ASP A 137 7.63 -15.71 8.75
N THR A 138 6.94 -15.91 9.87
CA THR A 138 6.11 -14.86 10.48
C THR A 138 6.91 -13.82 11.28
N THR A 139 8.24 -13.86 11.25
CA THR A 139 9.11 -12.86 11.92
C THR A 139 9.36 -11.64 11.04
N LYS A 140 9.05 -11.73 9.76
CA LYS A 140 9.13 -10.68 8.74
C LYS A 140 7.83 -10.66 7.96
N LEU A 141 7.46 -9.52 7.40
CA LEU A 141 6.20 -9.39 6.68
C LEU A 141 6.38 -8.49 5.44
N PHE A 142 6.02 -8.97 4.26
CA PHE A 142 5.84 -8.08 3.11
C PHE A 142 4.46 -7.42 3.11
N CYS A 143 4.18 -6.48 2.21
CA CYS A 143 3.03 -5.57 2.34
C CYS A 143 1.66 -6.27 2.43
N SER A 144 1.35 -7.22 1.55
CA SER A 144 0.06 -7.93 1.61
C SER A 144 0.02 -8.96 2.74
N GLU A 145 1.13 -9.57 3.10
CA GLU A 145 1.23 -10.45 4.26
C GLU A 145 1.01 -9.68 5.58
N PHE A 146 1.51 -8.46 5.70
CA PHE A 146 1.24 -7.57 6.82
C PHE A 146 -0.27 -7.39 7.03
N ILE A 147 -1.03 -7.17 5.96
CA ILE A 147 -2.49 -7.05 6.04
C ILE A 147 -3.15 -8.39 6.37
N ASP A 148 -2.71 -9.48 5.75
CA ASP A 148 -3.22 -10.82 6.03
C ASP A 148 -3.01 -11.20 7.50
N PHE A 149 -1.82 -10.90 8.05
CA PHE A 149 -1.52 -11.12 9.45
C PHE A 149 -2.51 -10.37 10.36
N ILE A 150 -2.77 -9.10 10.07
CA ILE A 150 -3.76 -8.30 10.81
C ILE A 150 -5.14 -8.94 10.71
N LEU A 151 -5.60 -9.29 9.51
CA LEU A 151 -6.93 -9.86 9.29
C LEU A 151 -7.10 -11.22 9.96
N ARG A 152 -6.09 -12.08 9.93
CA ARG A 152 -6.11 -13.36 10.68
C ARG A 152 -6.23 -13.15 12.17
N LYS A 153 -5.49 -12.20 12.73
CA LYS A 153 -5.50 -11.92 14.18
C LYS A 153 -6.77 -11.25 14.68
N THR A 154 -7.36 -10.39 13.86
CA THR A 154 -8.48 -9.54 14.29
C THR A 154 -9.84 -10.06 13.85
N HIS A 155 -9.92 -10.75 12.71
CA HIS A 155 -11.19 -11.18 12.10
C HIS A 155 -11.21 -12.67 11.74
N ASN A 156 -10.18 -13.44 12.10
CA ASN A 156 -10.04 -14.85 11.72
C ASN A 156 -10.24 -15.08 10.21
N MET A 157 -9.72 -14.16 9.39
CA MET A 157 -9.86 -14.13 7.94
C MET A 157 -8.47 -14.11 7.29
N THR A 158 -8.30 -14.84 6.19
CA THR A 158 -7.12 -14.74 5.35
C THR A 158 -7.50 -14.23 3.96
N VAL A 159 -6.59 -13.47 3.35
CA VAL A 159 -6.63 -13.08 1.95
C VAL A 159 -5.74 -13.94 1.07
N PHE A 160 -4.82 -14.69 1.67
CA PHE A 160 -4.03 -15.69 0.97
C PHE A 160 -4.84 -16.96 0.78
N VAL A 161 -4.96 -17.40 -0.46
CA VAL A 161 -5.44 -18.74 -0.79
C VAL A 161 -4.20 -19.62 -0.91
N PRO A 162 -4.08 -20.71 -0.11
CA PRO A 162 -2.97 -21.63 -0.26
C PRO A 162 -2.88 -22.09 -1.72
N GLU A 163 -1.71 -21.95 -2.33
CA GLU A 163 -1.36 -22.42 -3.67
C GLU A 163 -1.55 -21.43 -4.84
N GLU A 164 -2.17 -20.27 -4.69
CA GLU A 164 -2.51 -19.46 -5.87
C GLU A 164 -1.70 -18.19 -6.09
N GLU A 165 -1.33 -17.41 -5.08
CA GLU A 165 -0.59 -16.15 -5.31
C GLU A 165 0.20 -15.67 -4.08
N ALA A 166 1.45 -15.27 -4.30
CA ALA A 166 2.24 -14.58 -3.29
C ALA A 166 1.73 -13.15 -3.00
N PHE A 167 0.89 -12.58 -3.88
CA PHE A 167 0.41 -11.20 -3.78
C PHE A 167 -1.07 -11.09 -4.16
N PRO A 168 -2.00 -11.47 -3.26
CA PRO A 168 -3.42 -11.58 -3.59
C PRO A 168 -4.14 -10.22 -3.59
N PHE A 169 -3.65 -9.23 -4.36
CA PHE A 169 -4.30 -7.91 -4.40
C PHE A 169 -5.74 -7.96 -4.91
N SER A 170 -6.07 -8.94 -5.76
CA SER A 170 -7.44 -9.19 -6.22
C SER A 170 -8.40 -9.51 -5.07
N ALA A 171 -7.91 -10.17 -4.02
CA ALA A 171 -8.71 -10.52 -2.85
C ALA A 171 -9.28 -9.29 -2.10
N PHE A 172 -8.58 -8.14 -2.17
CA PHE A 172 -9.07 -6.88 -1.60
C PHE A 172 -10.15 -6.20 -2.43
N LEU A 173 -10.39 -6.69 -3.64
CA LEU A 173 -11.46 -6.22 -4.53
C LEU A 173 -12.68 -7.16 -4.53
N ASP A 174 -12.66 -8.20 -3.72
CA ASP A 174 -13.80 -9.11 -3.54
C ASP A 174 -14.97 -8.37 -2.87
N ALA A 175 -15.97 -8.02 -3.67
CA ALA A 175 -17.15 -7.28 -3.22
C ALA A 175 -17.98 -8.04 -2.17
N SER A 176 -17.77 -9.34 -1.96
CA SER A 176 -18.41 -10.07 -0.86
C SER A 176 -17.79 -9.73 0.50
N LYS A 177 -16.51 -9.35 0.54
CA LYS A 177 -15.73 -9.08 1.74
C LYS A 177 -15.45 -7.59 1.94
N PHE A 178 -15.19 -6.87 0.86
CA PHE A 178 -14.78 -5.47 0.92
C PHE A 178 -15.78 -4.55 0.21
N GLU A 179 -15.86 -3.32 0.70
CA GLU A 179 -16.51 -2.19 0.05
C GLU A 179 -15.43 -1.33 -0.59
N ILE A 180 -15.56 -1.03 -1.89
CA ILE A 180 -14.67 -0.10 -2.58
C ILE A 180 -15.18 1.32 -2.32
N LEU A 181 -14.36 2.13 -1.65
CA LEU A 181 -14.68 3.51 -1.30
C LEU A 181 -14.23 4.48 -2.38
N VAL A 182 -13.01 4.26 -2.89
CA VAL A 182 -12.39 5.05 -3.94
C VAL A 182 -11.68 4.09 -4.89
N ASP A 183 -11.85 4.26 -6.18
CA ASP A 183 -11.11 3.54 -7.22
C ASP A 183 -10.74 4.52 -8.32
N LYS A 184 -9.46 4.88 -8.40
CA LYS A 184 -8.92 5.82 -9.38
C LYS A 184 -8.23 5.13 -10.55
N ARG A 185 -8.27 3.80 -10.64
CA ARG A 185 -7.68 3.10 -11.78
C ARG A 185 -8.39 3.49 -13.07
N GLN A 186 -7.62 3.74 -14.10
CA GLN A 186 -8.18 3.89 -15.45
C GLN A 186 -8.75 2.54 -15.89
N ARG A 187 -10.01 2.54 -16.21
CA ARG A 187 -10.70 1.42 -16.88
C ARG A 187 -10.58 1.55 -18.38
#